data_43e2c15de90387bc85ec708579935e38
#
_entry.id   43e2c15de90387bc85ec708579935e38
#
_cell.length_a   1.000
_cell.length_b   1.000
_cell.length_c   1.000
_cell.angle_alpha   90.00
_cell.angle_beta   90.00
_cell.angle_gamma   90.00
#
_symmetry.space_group_name_H-M   'P 1'
#
loop_
_entity.id
_entity.type
_entity.pdbx_description
1 polymer ?
#
loop_
_entity_poly.entity_id
_entity_poly.type
_entity_poly.pdbx_seq_one_letter_code
_entity_poly.pdbx_strand_id
1 'polypeptide(L)'
;SVAGILLVPPTGDAGTLLKHPDFNGIAPYTMPNMTTIESTNCYAAALDFLAERYSDPNMRIAHWIIHNEVDGGSHWTNMGDKPIATFMDTYLRSMRMCYNIAHQYDQHSEVFISFSHGWNIAAGGGWYKVRDMLDFMNQFSESEGDFFWSLACHSYPAQLGNPCTWDDEQATYSMDTEYVTLKNLEVLDKWVKTSRNQYKGTIRRSVWLSEAGTCSPSYEDDDLQDQAAGFAYGWKKINNLD
;
A
#
# COMPACT_ATOMS: atom_id res chain seq x y z
N SER A 1 7.74 1.94 17.56
CA SER A 1 6.38 1.78 17.00
C SER A 1 6.33 0.56 16.09
N VAL A 2 5.18 -0.08 16.01
CA VAL A 2 4.93 -1.25 15.16
C VAL A 2 3.97 -0.82 14.06
N ALA A 3 4.23 -1.26 12.84
CA ALA A 3 3.27 -1.24 11.74
C ALA A 3 2.65 -2.63 11.58
N GLY A 4 1.33 -2.69 11.53
CA GLY A 4 0.59 -3.93 11.28
C GLY A 4 0.02 -3.92 9.86
N ILE A 5 0.23 -5.01 9.11
CA ILE A 5 -0.43 -5.21 7.81
C ILE A 5 -1.70 -6.01 8.06
N LEU A 6 -2.85 -5.47 7.67
CA LEU A 6 -4.14 -6.13 7.79
C LEU A 6 -4.46 -6.89 6.50
N LEU A 7 -4.57 -8.19 6.62
CA LEU A 7 -4.89 -9.09 5.51
C LEU A 7 -6.14 -9.89 5.83
N VAL A 8 -7.01 -10.10 4.86
CA VAL A 8 -8.22 -10.93 5.00
C VAL A 8 -7.99 -12.25 4.25
N PRO A 9 -7.80 -13.38 4.97
CA PRO A 9 -7.71 -14.68 4.33
C PRO A 9 -9.09 -15.11 3.80
N PRO A 10 -9.16 -15.78 2.64
CA PRO A 10 -10.45 -16.23 2.08
C PRO A 10 -11.00 -17.51 2.74
N THR A 11 -10.31 -18.05 3.72
CA THR A 11 -10.60 -19.34 4.38
C THR A 11 -10.68 -19.19 5.91
N GLY A 12 -11.14 -20.24 6.58
CA GLY A 12 -11.40 -20.22 8.02
C GLY A 12 -12.81 -19.71 8.36
N ASP A 13 -13.19 -19.78 9.64
CA ASP A 13 -14.55 -19.44 10.09
C ASP A 13 -14.90 -17.97 9.81
N ALA A 14 -14.01 -17.05 10.16
CA ALA A 14 -14.17 -15.63 9.84
C ALA A 14 -14.03 -15.34 8.34
N GLY A 15 -13.17 -16.08 7.63
CA GLY A 15 -12.95 -15.94 6.19
C GLY A 15 -14.20 -16.19 5.37
N THR A 16 -15.12 -17.05 5.81
CA THR A 16 -16.38 -17.30 5.13
C THR A 16 -17.28 -16.05 5.12
N LEU A 17 -17.29 -15.29 6.20
CA LEU A 17 -18.08 -14.05 6.33
C LEU A 17 -17.36 -12.84 5.74
N LEU A 18 -16.05 -12.73 5.96
CA LEU A 18 -15.25 -11.58 5.53
C LEU A 18 -14.81 -11.64 4.05
N LYS A 19 -14.87 -12.80 3.43
CA LYS A 19 -14.50 -12.97 2.03
C LYS A 19 -15.46 -12.22 1.10
N HIS A 20 -14.89 -11.40 0.20
CA HIS A 20 -15.70 -10.74 -0.82
C HIS A 20 -16.47 -11.76 -1.67
N PRO A 21 -17.76 -11.54 -1.97
CA PRO A 21 -18.59 -12.51 -2.72
C PRO A 21 -18.04 -12.81 -4.13
N ASP A 22 -17.38 -11.84 -4.75
CA ASP A 22 -16.79 -11.99 -6.09
C ASP A 22 -15.31 -12.45 -6.08
N PHE A 23 -14.82 -12.91 -4.92
CA PHE A 23 -13.48 -13.53 -4.85
C PHE A 23 -13.39 -14.72 -5.80
N ASN A 24 -12.41 -14.72 -6.71
CA ASN A 24 -12.31 -15.74 -7.77
C ASN A 24 -11.46 -16.97 -7.41
N GLY A 25 -10.96 -17.07 -6.17
CA GLY A 25 -10.25 -18.25 -5.69
C GLY A 25 -8.76 -18.35 -6.05
N ILE A 26 -8.18 -17.35 -6.70
CA ILE A 26 -6.80 -17.41 -7.21
C ILE A 26 -5.79 -16.82 -6.22
N ALA A 27 -6.19 -15.85 -5.40
CA ALA A 27 -5.31 -15.07 -4.52
C ALA A 27 -5.24 -15.63 -3.09
N PRO A 28 -4.13 -15.39 -2.35
CA PRO A 28 -4.03 -15.74 -0.93
C PRO A 28 -4.93 -14.87 -0.03
N TYR A 29 -5.29 -13.68 -0.47
CA TYR A 29 -6.10 -12.72 0.28
C TYR A 29 -7.25 -12.17 -0.56
N THR A 30 -8.29 -11.71 0.15
CA THR A 30 -9.50 -11.15 -0.43
C THR A 30 -9.72 -9.72 0.03
N MET A 31 -10.39 -8.91 -0.79
CA MET A 31 -11.02 -7.68 -0.33
C MET A 31 -12.03 -8.03 0.78
N PRO A 32 -12.14 -7.26 1.87
CA PRO A 32 -13.18 -7.52 2.85
C PRO A 32 -14.58 -7.38 2.24
N ASN A 33 -15.47 -8.25 2.65
CA ASN A 33 -16.85 -8.21 2.22
C ASN A 33 -17.60 -7.06 2.91
N MET A 34 -17.84 -6.00 2.18
CA MET A 34 -18.61 -4.84 2.64
C MET A 34 -19.98 -4.74 1.95
N THR A 35 -20.46 -5.86 1.37
CA THR A 35 -21.72 -5.89 0.63
C THR A 35 -22.93 -6.18 1.51
N THR A 36 -22.73 -6.70 2.72
CA THR A 36 -23.80 -6.95 3.69
C THR A 36 -23.51 -6.26 5.03
N ILE A 37 -24.57 -5.94 5.77
CA ILE A 37 -24.43 -5.35 7.11
C ILE A 37 -23.70 -6.30 8.06
N GLU A 38 -24.00 -7.59 8.00
CA GLU A 38 -23.40 -8.61 8.85
C GLU A 38 -21.87 -8.70 8.65
N SER A 39 -21.42 -8.81 7.40
CA SER A 39 -19.98 -8.88 7.08
C SER A 39 -19.26 -7.56 7.41
N THR A 40 -19.90 -6.44 7.12
CA THR A 40 -19.35 -5.12 7.46
C THR A 40 -19.18 -4.96 8.97
N ASN A 41 -20.18 -5.36 9.77
CA ASN A 41 -20.10 -5.33 11.23
C ASN A 41 -19.05 -6.32 11.77
N CYS A 42 -18.90 -7.49 11.16
CA CYS A 42 -17.86 -8.45 11.54
C CYS A 42 -16.46 -7.88 11.28
N TYR A 43 -16.26 -7.23 10.14
CA TYR A 43 -14.98 -6.55 9.84
C TYR A 43 -14.71 -5.40 10.82
N ALA A 44 -15.71 -4.57 11.09
CA ALA A 44 -15.61 -3.49 12.08
C ALA A 44 -15.27 -4.02 13.47
N ALA A 45 -15.92 -5.10 13.94
CA ALA A 45 -15.64 -5.72 15.25
C ALA A 45 -14.22 -6.28 15.32
N ALA A 46 -13.71 -6.87 14.24
CA ALA A 46 -12.33 -7.34 14.19
C ALA A 46 -11.32 -6.17 14.28
N LEU A 47 -11.58 -5.08 13.58
CA LEU A 47 -10.77 -3.87 13.65
C LEU A 47 -10.80 -3.24 15.06
N ASP A 48 -11.97 -3.17 15.66
CA ASP A 48 -12.20 -2.62 17.01
C ASP A 48 -11.42 -3.43 18.07
N PHE A 49 -11.56 -4.75 18.02
CA PHE A 49 -10.78 -5.65 18.89
C PHE A 49 -9.27 -5.46 18.74
N LEU A 50 -8.78 -5.36 17.50
CA LEU A 50 -7.34 -5.16 17.26
C LEU A 50 -6.88 -3.78 17.73
N ALA A 51 -7.65 -2.73 17.45
CA ALA A 51 -7.32 -1.37 17.86
C ALA A 51 -7.31 -1.22 19.39
N GLU A 52 -8.31 -1.77 20.09
CA GLU A 52 -8.34 -1.81 21.55
C GLU A 52 -7.13 -2.58 22.10
N ARG A 53 -6.94 -3.81 21.63
CA ARG A 53 -5.87 -4.72 22.11
C ARG A 53 -4.49 -4.12 21.96
N TYR A 54 -4.23 -3.45 20.86
CA TYR A 54 -2.91 -2.92 20.49
C TYR A 54 -2.79 -1.40 20.68
N SER A 55 -3.65 -0.79 21.50
CA SER A 55 -3.50 0.59 21.96
C SER A 55 -2.58 0.72 23.20
N ASP A 56 -2.32 -0.38 23.91
CA ASP A 56 -1.41 -0.40 25.07
C ASP A 56 0.00 0.04 24.63
N PRO A 57 0.64 1.02 25.31
CA PRO A 57 1.97 1.52 24.95
C PRO A 57 3.05 0.46 24.80
N ASN A 58 2.94 -0.68 25.50
CA ASN A 58 3.90 -1.79 25.45
C ASN A 58 3.71 -2.71 24.23
N MET A 59 2.53 -2.68 23.60
CA MET A 59 2.17 -3.54 22.47
C MET A 59 1.59 -2.74 21.30
N ARG A 60 1.81 -1.43 21.28
CA ARG A 60 1.14 -0.50 20.39
C ARG A 60 1.42 -0.77 18.92
N ILE A 61 0.36 -0.94 18.13
CA ILE A 61 0.36 -0.78 16.67
C ILE A 61 -0.01 0.68 16.38
N ALA A 62 0.97 1.46 15.98
CA ALA A 62 0.77 2.88 15.68
C ALA A 62 0.39 3.12 14.22
N HIS A 63 0.70 2.18 13.33
CA HIS A 63 0.55 2.33 11.90
C HIS A 63 -0.14 1.10 11.31
N TRP A 64 -1.18 1.32 10.52
CA TRP A 64 -2.04 0.28 9.97
C TRP A 64 -1.93 0.29 8.45
N ILE A 65 -1.25 -0.70 7.88
CA ILE A 65 -1.18 -0.88 6.43
C ILE A 65 -2.38 -1.73 6.01
N ILE A 66 -3.24 -1.15 5.17
CA ILE A 66 -4.51 -1.76 4.80
C ILE A 66 -4.33 -2.56 3.52
N HIS A 67 -4.30 -3.87 3.68
CA HIS A 67 -3.99 -4.88 2.69
C HIS A 67 -2.57 -4.76 2.11
N ASN A 68 -2.19 -5.70 1.25
CA ASN A 68 -0.89 -5.74 0.59
C ASN A 68 -1.05 -5.42 -0.89
N GLU A 69 -0.13 -4.60 -1.44
CA GLU A 69 -0.04 -4.29 -2.88
C GLU A 69 -1.41 -4.25 -3.58
N VAL A 70 -2.25 -3.32 -3.15
CA VAL A 70 -3.65 -3.26 -3.58
C VAL A 70 -3.81 -3.00 -5.07
N ASP A 71 -2.77 -2.48 -5.74
CA ASP A 71 -2.69 -2.39 -7.19
C ASP A 71 -2.64 -3.76 -7.86
N GLY A 72 -2.12 -4.79 -7.18
CA GLY A 72 -2.24 -6.20 -7.56
C GLY A 72 -3.59 -6.81 -7.14
N GLY A 73 -4.70 -6.18 -7.48
CA GLY A 73 -6.03 -6.54 -7.01
C GLY A 73 -6.40 -8.01 -7.24
N SER A 74 -5.98 -8.63 -8.36
CA SER A 74 -6.21 -10.04 -8.61
C SER A 74 -5.32 -10.98 -7.80
N HIS A 75 -4.20 -10.48 -7.25
CA HIS A 75 -3.20 -11.28 -6.53
C HIS A 75 -3.27 -11.12 -5.02
N TRP A 76 -3.39 -9.87 -4.54
CA TRP A 76 -3.20 -9.57 -3.12
C TRP A 76 -4.48 -9.13 -2.39
N THR A 77 -5.44 -8.53 -3.11
CA THR A 77 -6.66 -7.98 -2.49
C THR A 77 -7.86 -8.28 -3.39
N ASN A 78 -8.12 -9.59 -3.58
CA ASN A 78 -8.98 -10.07 -4.65
C ASN A 78 -10.48 -9.85 -4.35
N MET A 79 -11.17 -9.21 -5.29
CA MET A 79 -12.63 -9.10 -5.35
C MET A 79 -13.17 -9.40 -6.76
N GLY A 80 -12.48 -10.29 -7.50
CA GLY A 80 -12.75 -10.57 -8.91
C GLY A 80 -12.27 -9.42 -9.82
N ASP A 81 -12.52 -9.55 -11.10
CA ASP A 81 -12.17 -8.53 -12.08
C ASP A 81 -13.15 -7.36 -12.00
N LYS A 82 -12.67 -6.20 -11.58
CA LYS A 82 -13.48 -5.00 -11.38
C LYS A 82 -12.88 -3.78 -12.07
N PRO A 83 -13.72 -2.86 -12.56
CA PRO A 83 -13.24 -1.52 -12.88
C PRO A 83 -12.58 -0.87 -11.67
N ILE A 84 -11.50 -0.11 -11.90
CA ILE A 84 -10.73 0.54 -10.84
C ILE A 84 -11.59 1.38 -9.89
N ALA A 85 -12.59 2.09 -10.39
CA ALA A 85 -13.48 2.90 -9.56
C ALA A 85 -14.26 2.05 -8.55
N THR A 86 -14.81 0.91 -8.97
CA THR A 86 -15.52 -0.03 -8.07
C THR A 86 -14.59 -0.65 -7.05
N PHE A 87 -13.37 -1.01 -7.47
CA PHE A 87 -12.36 -1.56 -6.59
C PHE A 87 -11.96 -0.54 -5.51
N MET A 88 -11.67 0.69 -5.93
CA MET A 88 -11.25 1.75 -5.02
C MET A 88 -12.35 2.23 -4.07
N ASP A 89 -13.61 2.23 -4.50
CA ASP A 89 -14.74 2.53 -3.60
C ASP A 89 -14.78 1.55 -2.41
N THR A 90 -14.71 0.25 -2.70
CA THR A 90 -14.70 -0.78 -1.64
C THR A 90 -13.45 -0.70 -0.77
N TYR A 91 -12.29 -0.53 -1.40
CA TYR A 91 -11.01 -0.41 -0.70
C TYR A 91 -10.99 0.80 0.26
N LEU A 92 -11.40 1.96 -0.24
CA LEU A 92 -11.41 3.19 0.56
C LEU A 92 -12.35 3.09 1.77
N ARG A 93 -13.51 2.44 1.61
CA ARG A 93 -14.42 2.19 2.74
C ARG A 93 -13.76 1.36 3.82
N SER A 94 -13.02 0.30 3.46
CA SER A 94 -12.29 -0.53 4.41
C SER A 94 -11.21 0.26 5.14
N MET A 95 -10.47 1.08 4.40
CA MET A 95 -9.42 1.93 4.94
C MET A 95 -9.95 3.03 5.87
N ARG A 96 -11.03 3.71 5.47
CA ARG A 96 -11.71 4.73 6.29
C ARG A 96 -12.28 4.14 7.56
N MET A 97 -12.84 2.92 7.49
CA MET A 97 -13.33 2.20 8.68
C MET A 97 -12.20 1.94 9.66
N CYS A 98 -11.05 1.44 9.19
CA CYS A 98 -9.87 1.24 10.04
C CYS A 98 -9.40 2.56 10.65
N TYR A 99 -9.30 3.63 9.87
CA TYR A 99 -8.93 4.96 10.36
C TYR A 99 -9.85 5.42 11.49
N ASN A 100 -11.16 5.38 11.27
CA ASN A 100 -12.13 5.85 12.26
C ASN A 100 -12.09 5.02 13.56
N ILE A 101 -11.92 3.71 13.46
CA ILE A 101 -11.86 2.82 14.62
C ILE A 101 -10.53 2.99 15.36
N ALA A 102 -9.40 2.95 14.66
CA ALA A 102 -8.09 3.11 15.29
C ALA A 102 -7.98 4.44 16.06
N HIS A 103 -8.54 5.52 15.51
CA HIS A 103 -8.53 6.85 16.15
C HIS A 103 -9.38 6.97 17.41
N GLN A 104 -10.27 6.01 17.70
CA GLN A 104 -10.99 5.98 18.98
C GLN A 104 -10.06 5.58 20.14
N TYR A 105 -9.04 4.80 19.85
CA TYR A 105 -8.08 4.28 20.83
C TYR A 105 -6.75 5.03 20.80
N ASP A 106 -6.32 5.48 19.64
CA ASP A 106 -5.06 6.21 19.44
C ASP A 106 -5.20 7.27 18.35
N GLN A 107 -5.33 8.53 18.74
CA GLN A 107 -5.47 9.67 17.84
C GLN A 107 -4.23 9.92 16.95
N HIS A 108 -3.10 9.27 17.24
CA HIS A 108 -1.88 9.36 16.46
C HIS A 108 -1.68 8.16 15.52
N SER A 109 -2.65 7.26 15.45
CA SER A 109 -2.61 6.15 14.50
C SER A 109 -2.66 6.67 13.07
N GLU A 110 -1.83 6.09 12.20
CA GLU A 110 -1.87 6.36 10.76
C GLU A 110 -2.34 5.11 10.00
N VAL A 111 -3.08 5.32 8.93
CA VAL A 111 -3.50 4.28 7.99
C VAL A 111 -2.82 4.47 6.65
N PHE A 112 -2.36 3.39 6.03
CA PHE A 112 -1.56 3.43 4.81
C PHE A 112 -2.22 2.60 3.70
N ILE A 113 -2.25 3.16 2.49
CA ILE A 113 -2.44 2.37 1.28
C ILE A 113 -1.12 1.72 0.91
N SER A 114 -1.11 0.39 0.71
CA SER A 114 0.06 -0.35 0.25
C SER A 114 -0.02 -0.57 -1.26
N PHE A 115 1.09 -0.36 -1.95
CA PHE A 115 1.18 -0.54 -3.40
C PHE A 115 2.59 -0.91 -3.86
N SER A 116 2.65 -1.59 -5.02
CA SER A 116 3.89 -1.98 -5.67
C SER A 116 4.60 -0.80 -6.36
N HIS A 117 5.64 -1.10 -7.11
CA HIS A 117 6.41 -0.11 -7.87
C HIS A 117 5.75 0.33 -9.19
N GLY A 118 4.61 -0.27 -9.59
CA GLY A 118 3.97 -0.05 -10.90
C GLY A 118 3.24 1.28 -11.03
N TRP A 119 3.98 2.39 -11.18
CA TRP A 119 3.44 3.75 -11.11
C TRP A 119 2.46 4.08 -12.23
N ASN A 120 2.88 4.00 -13.49
CA ASN A 120 2.03 4.22 -14.67
C ASN A 120 1.86 2.95 -15.53
N ILE A 121 2.20 1.81 -15.00
CA ILE A 121 2.04 0.52 -15.66
C ILE A 121 1.26 -0.43 -14.75
N ALA A 122 0.41 -1.25 -15.35
CA ALA A 122 -0.23 -2.38 -14.69
C ALA A 122 0.54 -3.65 -15.07
N ALA A 123 0.90 -4.49 -14.10
CA ALA A 123 1.71 -5.68 -14.33
C ALA A 123 1.00 -6.78 -15.14
N GLY A 124 -0.32 -6.70 -15.29
CA GLY A 124 -1.12 -7.68 -16.04
C GLY A 124 -2.62 -7.53 -15.82
N GLY A 125 -3.38 -8.52 -16.23
CA GLY A 125 -4.82 -8.56 -15.98
C GLY A 125 -5.15 -8.58 -14.49
N GLY A 126 -6.08 -7.74 -14.06
CA GLY A 126 -6.45 -7.58 -12.66
C GLY A 126 -5.47 -6.75 -11.82
N TRP A 127 -4.50 -6.10 -12.47
CA TRP A 127 -3.62 -5.10 -11.88
C TRP A 127 -4.06 -3.70 -12.30
N TYR A 128 -3.80 -2.73 -11.42
CA TYR A 128 -4.09 -1.32 -11.66
C TYR A 128 -2.79 -0.52 -11.64
N LYS A 129 -2.82 0.67 -12.25
CA LYS A 129 -1.72 1.62 -12.12
C LYS A 129 -1.82 2.31 -10.77
N VAL A 130 -0.73 2.35 -10.02
CA VAL A 130 -0.69 3.00 -8.69
C VAL A 130 -1.13 4.45 -8.76
N ARG A 131 -0.68 5.19 -9.78
CA ARG A 131 -1.05 6.60 -9.95
C ARG A 131 -2.56 6.79 -10.10
N ASP A 132 -3.21 5.97 -10.92
CA ASP A 132 -4.67 6.04 -11.10
C ASP A 132 -5.41 5.73 -9.79
N MET A 133 -4.91 4.76 -9.01
CA MET A 133 -5.49 4.44 -7.69
C MET A 133 -5.36 5.63 -6.71
N LEU A 134 -4.20 6.29 -6.67
CA LEU A 134 -3.98 7.45 -5.81
C LEU A 134 -4.82 8.66 -6.25
N ASP A 135 -5.07 8.82 -7.56
CA ASP A 135 -6.01 9.82 -8.08
C ASP A 135 -7.45 9.52 -7.62
N PHE A 136 -7.88 8.24 -7.57
CA PHE A 136 -9.16 7.85 -6.99
C PHE A 136 -9.21 8.07 -5.47
N MET A 137 -8.11 7.79 -4.74
CA MET A 137 -8.03 8.13 -3.30
C MET A 137 -8.32 9.60 -3.05
N ASN A 138 -7.71 10.49 -3.84
CA ASN A 138 -7.97 11.93 -3.74
C ASN A 138 -9.42 12.28 -4.09
N GLN A 139 -9.95 11.74 -5.19
CA GLN A 139 -11.31 12.00 -5.69
C GLN A 139 -12.38 11.62 -4.66
N PHE A 140 -12.29 10.42 -4.08
CA PHE A 140 -13.20 9.97 -3.04
C PHE A 140 -13.01 10.74 -1.73
N SER A 141 -11.76 11.09 -1.38
CA SER A 141 -11.50 11.93 -0.22
C SER A 141 -12.15 13.32 -0.36
N GLU A 142 -12.08 13.93 -1.54
CA GLU A 142 -12.74 15.22 -1.81
C GLU A 142 -14.27 15.12 -1.72
N SER A 143 -14.87 14.05 -2.25
CA SER A 143 -16.33 13.92 -2.34
C SER A 143 -16.98 13.42 -1.04
N GLU A 144 -16.30 12.56 -0.28
CA GLU A 144 -16.85 11.86 0.90
C GLU A 144 -16.31 12.39 2.24
N GLY A 145 -15.39 13.35 2.20
CA GLY A 145 -14.66 13.88 3.33
C GLY A 145 -13.25 13.29 3.43
N ASP A 146 -12.26 14.16 3.49
CA ASP A 146 -10.85 13.77 3.57
C ASP A 146 -10.50 13.26 4.98
N PHE A 147 -9.62 12.26 5.04
CA PHE A 147 -9.02 11.75 6.25
C PHE A 147 -7.51 11.59 6.02
N PHE A 148 -6.73 11.55 7.10
CA PHE A 148 -5.28 11.44 6.99
C PHE A 148 -4.86 10.00 6.69
N TRP A 149 -4.78 9.68 5.40
CA TRP A 149 -4.19 8.44 4.91
C TRP A 149 -2.78 8.71 4.37
N SER A 150 -1.94 7.69 4.38
CA SER A 150 -0.51 7.74 4.04
C SER A 150 -0.15 6.63 3.06
N LEU A 151 1.09 6.61 2.59
CA LEU A 151 1.57 5.74 1.51
C LEU A 151 2.59 4.73 2.04
N ALA A 152 2.35 3.44 1.78
CA ALA A 152 3.28 2.34 2.02
C ALA A 152 3.71 1.76 0.67
N CYS A 153 4.87 2.18 0.19
CA CYS A 153 5.38 1.87 -1.15
C CYS A 153 6.36 0.71 -1.11
N HIS A 154 6.24 -0.22 -2.06
CA HIS A 154 7.18 -1.31 -2.30
C HIS A 154 8.09 -0.96 -3.47
N SER A 155 9.18 -0.26 -3.21
CA SER A 155 10.08 0.31 -4.22
C SER A 155 11.17 -0.66 -4.66
N TYR A 156 10.78 -1.86 -5.09
CA TYR A 156 11.68 -2.83 -5.71
C TYR A 156 12.15 -2.36 -7.10
N PRO A 157 13.30 -2.85 -7.63
CA PRO A 157 13.66 -2.66 -9.02
C PRO A 157 12.57 -3.16 -9.98
N ALA A 158 12.40 -2.52 -11.15
CA ALA A 158 11.43 -2.96 -12.16
C ALA A 158 11.67 -4.41 -12.58
N GLN A 159 12.93 -4.82 -12.65
CA GLN A 159 13.33 -6.22 -12.73
C GLN A 159 13.82 -6.66 -11.35
N LEU A 160 13.02 -7.42 -10.63
CA LEU A 160 13.32 -7.84 -9.25
C LEU A 160 14.69 -8.51 -9.08
N GLY A 161 15.21 -9.15 -10.14
CA GLY A 161 16.52 -9.80 -10.15
C GLY A 161 17.70 -8.84 -10.33
N ASN A 162 17.49 -7.55 -10.59
CA ASN A 162 18.57 -6.60 -10.82
C ASN A 162 18.98 -5.88 -9.52
N PRO A 163 20.16 -6.15 -8.97
CA PRO A 163 20.66 -5.42 -7.79
C PRO A 163 21.09 -3.99 -8.10
N CYS A 164 21.50 -3.72 -9.34
CA CYS A 164 22.01 -2.41 -9.79
C CYS A 164 20.84 -1.47 -10.11
N THR A 165 20.07 -1.10 -9.09
CA THR A 165 18.84 -0.32 -9.24
C THR A 165 19.01 1.02 -9.98
N TRP A 166 20.24 1.58 -10.00
CA TRP A 166 20.56 2.79 -10.75
C TRP A 166 20.49 2.62 -12.28
N ASP A 167 20.59 1.39 -12.78
CA ASP A 167 20.56 1.06 -14.20
C ASP A 167 19.14 0.83 -14.73
N ASP A 168 18.14 0.86 -13.86
CA ASP A 168 16.75 0.61 -14.19
C ASP A 168 16.22 1.64 -15.19
N GLU A 169 16.18 1.26 -16.49
CA GLU A 169 15.78 2.14 -17.59
C GLU A 169 14.29 2.52 -17.53
N GLN A 170 13.44 1.66 -16.95
CA GLN A 170 12.00 1.88 -16.84
C GLN A 170 11.64 2.83 -15.68
N ALA A 171 12.60 3.10 -14.80
CA ALA A 171 12.48 4.06 -13.71
C ALA A 171 13.11 5.40 -14.11
N THR A 172 12.31 6.29 -14.69
CA THR A 172 12.72 7.65 -15.08
C THR A 172 12.33 8.68 -14.00
N TYR A 173 12.88 9.91 -14.06
CA TYR A 173 12.52 10.99 -13.12
C TYR A 173 11.27 11.78 -13.55
N SER A 174 10.59 11.36 -14.60
CA SER A 174 9.33 11.94 -15.04
C SER A 174 8.17 11.49 -14.14
N MET A 175 7.16 12.35 -13.99
CA MET A 175 5.88 11.94 -13.39
C MET A 175 5.15 10.87 -14.22
N ASP A 176 5.53 10.70 -15.48
CA ASP A 176 4.99 9.70 -16.39
C ASP A 176 5.86 8.43 -16.47
N THR A 177 6.80 8.26 -15.51
CA THR A 177 7.61 7.02 -15.41
C THR A 177 6.72 5.79 -15.29
N GLU A 178 7.15 4.64 -15.81
CA GLU A 178 6.42 3.38 -15.67
C GLU A 178 6.49 2.88 -14.22
N TYR A 179 7.69 2.93 -13.62
CA TYR A 179 7.94 2.43 -12.26
C TYR A 179 8.50 3.50 -11.34
N VAL A 180 8.17 3.39 -10.05
CA VAL A 180 8.85 4.11 -8.97
C VAL A 180 9.63 3.10 -8.14
N THR A 181 10.95 3.17 -8.25
CA THR A 181 11.90 2.26 -7.60
C THR A 181 12.85 3.06 -6.70
N LEU A 182 13.81 2.39 -6.07
CA LEU A 182 14.88 3.09 -5.32
C LEU A 182 15.66 4.11 -6.18
N LYS A 183 15.65 3.98 -7.53
CA LYS A 183 16.34 4.91 -8.43
C LYS A 183 15.69 6.30 -8.46
N ASN A 184 14.37 6.37 -8.46
CA ASN A 184 13.60 7.58 -8.77
C ASN A 184 12.54 7.94 -7.73
N LEU A 185 12.84 7.72 -6.45
CA LEU A 185 11.95 8.06 -5.32
C LEU A 185 11.52 9.54 -5.31
N GLU A 186 12.28 10.41 -5.99
CA GLU A 186 11.95 11.82 -6.21
C GLU A 186 10.60 12.02 -6.91
N VAL A 187 10.13 11.03 -7.69
CA VAL A 187 8.80 11.07 -8.33
C VAL A 187 7.72 11.02 -7.26
N LEU A 188 7.85 10.10 -6.30
CA LEU A 188 6.91 9.95 -5.19
C LEU A 188 6.97 11.16 -4.24
N ASP A 189 8.18 11.63 -3.90
CA ASP A 189 8.38 12.82 -3.10
C ASP A 189 7.72 14.06 -3.75
N LYS A 190 7.90 14.26 -5.05
CA LYS A 190 7.23 15.33 -5.79
C LYS A 190 5.71 15.17 -5.79
N TRP A 191 5.20 13.94 -5.89
CA TRP A 191 3.77 13.69 -5.86
C TRP A 191 3.16 14.11 -4.52
N VAL A 192 3.74 13.70 -3.38
CA VAL A 192 3.22 14.04 -2.04
C VAL A 192 3.38 15.51 -1.69
N LYS A 193 4.31 16.23 -2.34
CA LYS A 193 4.49 17.70 -2.18
C LYS A 193 3.47 18.52 -2.98
N THR A 194 2.78 17.90 -3.93
CA THR A 194 1.75 18.60 -4.71
C THR A 194 0.51 18.86 -3.85
N SER A 195 0.05 20.10 -3.76
CA SER A 195 -1.01 20.54 -2.84
C SER A 195 -2.30 19.71 -2.93
N ARG A 196 -2.73 19.32 -4.14
CA ARG A 196 -3.94 18.48 -4.34
C ARG A 196 -3.82 17.08 -3.70
N ASN A 197 -2.59 16.59 -3.47
CA ASN A 197 -2.32 15.28 -2.90
C ASN A 197 -2.12 15.32 -1.37
N GLN A 198 -2.08 16.53 -0.82
CA GLN A 198 -1.90 16.75 0.61
C GLN A 198 -3.24 16.66 1.36
N TYR A 199 -3.20 16.21 2.59
CA TYR A 199 -4.37 16.23 3.46
C TYR A 199 -4.82 17.68 3.69
N LYS A 200 -6.07 17.96 3.39
CA LYS A 200 -6.65 19.32 3.43
C LYS A 200 -5.83 20.35 2.63
N GLY A 201 -5.09 19.92 1.61
CA GLY A 201 -4.30 20.75 0.72
C GLY A 201 -3.03 21.36 1.32
N THR A 202 -2.68 21.05 2.56
CA THR A 202 -1.57 21.69 3.29
C THR A 202 -0.69 20.73 4.10
N ILE A 203 -1.18 19.56 4.46
CA ILE A 203 -0.43 18.60 5.28
C ILE A 203 0.05 17.46 4.39
N ARG A 204 1.36 17.32 4.27
CA ARG A 204 1.98 16.25 3.48
C ARG A 204 1.64 14.90 4.12
N ARG A 205 1.22 13.94 3.27
CA ARG A 205 1.01 12.56 3.67
C ARG A 205 2.34 11.86 3.89
N SER A 206 2.43 11.00 4.88
CA SER A 206 3.64 10.21 5.16
C SER A 206 3.89 9.22 4.02
N VAL A 207 5.17 8.96 3.73
CA VAL A 207 5.62 7.94 2.78
C VAL A 207 6.52 6.97 3.50
N TRP A 208 6.18 5.70 3.45
CA TRP A 208 6.99 4.62 3.97
C TRP A 208 7.41 3.69 2.82
N LEU A 209 8.66 3.30 2.82
CA LEU A 209 9.13 2.17 2.04
C LEU A 209 8.93 0.92 2.91
N SER A 210 7.69 0.42 2.95
CA SER A 210 7.31 -0.71 3.82
C SER A 210 7.93 -2.01 3.36
N GLU A 211 8.19 -2.13 2.06
CA GLU A 211 9.02 -3.17 1.46
C GLU A 211 9.93 -2.53 0.41
N ALA A 212 11.21 -2.81 0.50
CA ALA A 212 12.18 -2.35 -0.49
C ALA A 212 13.44 -3.22 -0.38
N GLY A 213 14.15 -3.35 -1.50
CA GLY A 213 15.38 -4.10 -1.48
C GLY A 213 15.92 -4.41 -2.86
N THR A 214 17.06 -5.07 -2.86
CA THR A 214 17.73 -5.62 -4.03
C THR A 214 18.07 -7.07 -3.76
N CYS A 215 18.09 -7.91 -4.78
CA CYS A 215 18.49 -9.30 -4.63
C CYS A 215 19.98 -9.50 -5.02
N SER A 216 20.53 -10.63 -4.64
CA SER A 216 21.78 -11.14 -5.18
C SER A 216 21.46 -12.35 -6.08
N PRO A 217 21.92 -12.38 -7.34
CA PRO A 217 21.69 -13.54 -8.21
C PRO A 217 22.37 -14.82 -7.71
N SER A 218 23.50 -14.67 -6.98
CA SER A 218 24.23 -15.78 -6.38
C SER A 218 24.86 -15.37 -5.03
N TYR A 219 25.65 -16.27 -4.43
CA TYR A 219 26.45 -15.98 -3.22
C TYR A 219 27.92 -15.68 -3.55
N GLU A 220 28.25 -15.42 -4.81
CA GLU A 220 29.58 -14.97 -5.19
C GLU A 220 29.83 -13.52 -4.69
N ASP A 221 31.07 -13.20 -4.39
CA ASP A 221 31.43 -11.93 -3.76
C ASP A 221 31.00 -10.70 -4.58
N ASP A 222 31.12 -10.76 -5.90
CA ASP A 222 30.74 -9.64 -6.79
C ASP A 222 29.23 -9.41 -6.76
N ASP A 223 28.41 -10.47 -6.82
CA ASP A 223 26.95 -10.38 -6.74
C ASP A 223 26.47 -9.83 -5.38
N LEU A 224 27.13 -10.25 -4.29
CA LEU A 224 26.85 -9.73 -2.96
C LEU A 224 27.24 -8.25 -2.81
N GLN A 225 28.34 -7.82 -3.44
CA GLN A 225 28.76 -6.43 -3.48
C GLN A 225 27.75 -5.56 -4.27
N ASP A 226 27.26 -6.05 -5.40
CA ASP A 226 26.24 -5.35 -6.19
C ASP A 226 24.93 -5.20 -5.40
N GLN A 227 24.49 -6.23 -4.68
CA GLN A 227 23.35 -6.13 -3.77
C GLN A 227 23.58 -5.07 -2.69
N ALA A 228 24.74 -5.08 -2.03
CA ALA A 228 25.09 -4.11 -1.00
C ALA A 228 25.14 -2.68 -1.56
N ALA A 229 25.68 -2.51 -2.79
CA ALA A 229 25.70 -1.22 -3.48
C ALA A 229 24.28 -0.72 -3.80
N GLY A 230 23.37 -1.62 -4.22
CA GLY A 230 21.95 -1.28 -4.45
C GLY A 230 21.28 -0.76 -3.20
N PHE A 231 21.47 -1.41 -2.06
CA PHE A 231 20.99 -0.92 -0.76
C PHE A 231 21.59 0.43 -0.37
N ALA A 232 22.90 0.59 -0.52
CA ALA A 232 23.58 1.84 -0.20
C ALA A 232 23.10 3.00 -1.07
N TYR A 233 22.84 2.72 -2.36
CA TYR A 233 22.27 3.69 -3.29
C TYR A 233 20.87 4.13 -2.83
N GLY A 234 19.96 3.17 -2.54
CA GLY A 234 18.63 3.47 -2.05
C GLY A 234 18.64 4.27 -0.74
N TRP A 235 19.48 3.88 0.21
CA TRP A 235 19.66 4.61 1.46
C TRP A 235 20.11 6.05 1.25
N LYS A 236 21.08 6.26 0.35
CA LYS A 236 21.54 7.60 -0.03
C LYS A 236 20.42 8.43 -0.66
N LYS A 237 19.58 7.81 -1.49
CA LYS A 237 18.41 8.49 -2.07
C LYS A 237 17.46 8.96 -0.99
N ILE A 238 17.05 8.07 -0.09
CA ILE A 238 16.11 8.39 1.01
C ILE A 238 16.64 9.56 1.85
N ASN A 239 17.93 9.55 2.21
CA ASN A 239 18.53 10.60 3.04
C ASN A 239 18.66 11.97 2.33
N ASN A 240 18.47 12.01 1.01
CA ASN A 240 18.49 13.26 0.22
C ASN A 240 17.09 13.78 -0.12
N LEU A 241 16.01 13.06 0.29
CA LEU A 241 14.65 13.53 0.16
C LEU A 241 14.24 14.29 1.43
N ASP A 242 13.43 15.35 1.27
CA ASP A 242 12.98 16.23 2.36
C ASP A 242 11.73 15.67 3.09
#